data_c643358b7b1e16de04b4080d89bfb1fe
#
_entry.id   c643358b7b1e16de04b4080d89bfb1fe
#
_cell.length_a   1.000
_cell.length_b   1.000
_cell.length_c   1.000
_cell.angle_alpha   90.00
_cell.angle_beta   90.00
_cell.angle_gamma   90.00
#
_symmetry.space_group_name_H-M   'P 1'
#
loop_
_entity.id
_entity.type
_entity.pdbx_description
1 polymer ?
#
loop_
_entity_poly.entity_id
_entity_poly.type
_entity_poly.pdbx_seq_one_letter_code
_entity_poly.pdbx_strand_id
1 'polypeptide(L)'
;NNLQASDGGNLISQSGTTITIGASGDTVSLAGGASSSGFGRSGTVDWQTGAIKTSDFTAANGEGYFVDVTSGTVTVTLPSSPSAGNIVAVSDYAGKSATNTITIGRNGSNIEGEAENATITTNREARTYVYVDGTQGWVSVYSNESATIDPAFVAASGGNTTATCGDFKIHTFTGPGTFTVSSAGNSLGSNYVDYLVLGGGGGGGQEVAGGGGAGGFRESKNPSYAPSWTSSPLVSTTSVPVTAQGYPITVGGGGTAGGPSGVGNGNPSVFSTITSTGGGAGGAGSPNT
;
A
#
# COMPACT_ATOMS: atom_id res chain seq x y z
N ASN A 1 -33.64 17.63 40.92
CA ASN A 1 -34.77 16.71 41.13
C ASN A 1 -34.22 15.31 41.28
N ASN A 2 -34.54 14.66 42.40
CA ASN A 2 -34.11 13.29 42.65
C ASN A 2 -35.33 12.39 42.75
N LEU A 3 -35.28 11.21 42.13
CA LEU A 3 -36.17 10.10 42.41
C LEU A 3 -35.44 9.19 43.41
N GLN A 4 -36.09 8.93 44.56
CA GLN A 4 -35.49 8.15 45.64
C GLN A 4 -36.21 6.83 45.85
N ALA A 5 -35.45 5.82 46.27
CA ALA A 5 -35.98 4.56 46.76
C ALA A 5 -36.64 4.77 48.16
N SER A 6 -37.42 3.79 48.61
CA SER A 6 -38.10 3.83 49.91
C SER A 6 -37.16 3.93 51.11
N ASP A 7 -35.90 3.57 50.96
CA ASP A 7 -34.83 3.67 51.94
C ASP A 7 -34.09 5.01 51.94
N GLY A 8 -34.48 5.95 51.06
CA GLY A 8 -33.89 7.27 50.90
C GLY A 8 -32.69 7.32 49.94
N GLY A 9 -32.27 6.21 49.34
CA GLY A 9 -31.23 6.18 48.31
C GLY A 9 -31.70 6.83 47.01
N ASN A 10 -30.80 7.50 46.29
CA ASN A 10 -31.10 8.10 45.00
C ASN A 10 -31.17 7.03 43.88
N LEU A 11 -32.35 6.88 43.28
CA LEU A 11 -32.54 6.07 42.09
C LEU A 11 -32.09 6.82 40.82
N ILE A 12 -32.42 8.11 40.73
CA ILE A 12 -32.00 9.00 39.64
C ILE A 12 -31.70 10.36 40.22
N SER A 13 -30.56 10.91 39.94
CA SER A 13 -30.16 12.28 40.30
C SER A 13 -29.63 13.04 39.11
N GLN A 14 -29.78 14.38 39.10
CA GLN A 14 -29.22 15.25 38.09
C GLN A 14 -28.39 16.35 38.72
N SER A 15 -27.17 16.53 38.23
CA SER A 15 -26.28 17.65 38.55
C SER A 15 -25.73 18.25 37.28
N GLY A 16 -26.12 19.48 36.95
CA GLY A 16 -25.80 20.11 35.68
C GLY A 16 -26.37 19.32 34.52
N THR A 17 -25.50 18.90 33.58
CA THR A 17 -25.85 18.05 32.43
C THR A 17 -25.71 16.55 32.70
N THR A 18 -25.29 16.15 33.91
CA THR A 18 -25.08 14.76 34.29
C THR A 18 -26.30 14.18 34.96
N ILE A 19 -26.82 13.08 34.44
CA ILE A 19 -27.87 12.28 35.07
C ILE A 19 -27.19 11.00 35.61
N THR A 20 -27.31 10.76 36.92
CA THR A 20 -26.79 9.57 37.57
C THR A 20 -27.96 8.63 37.91
N ILE A 21 -27.86 7.37 37.52
CA ILE A 21 -28.83 6.32 37.79
C ILE A 21 -28.17 5.32 38.75
N GLY A 22 -28.76 5.17 39.97
CA GLY A 22 -28.22 4.34 41.03
C GLY A 22 -27.08 4.99 41.80
N ALA A 23 -26.49 4.25 42.71
CA ALA A 23 -25.32 4.60 43.50
C ALA A 23 -24.19 3.58 43.29
N SER A 24 -23.02 3.79 43.89
CA SER A 24 -21.92 2.83 43.83
C SER A 24 -22.32 1.50 44.44
N GLY A 25 -22.25 0.43 43.65
CA GLY A 25 -22.66 -0.92 44.04
C GLY A 25 -24.06 -1.34 43.56
N ASP A 26 -24.84 -0.41 43.05
CA ASP A 26 -26.15 -0.71 42.48
C ASP A 26 -26.03 -1.40 41.11
N THR A 27 -26.98 -2.29 40.80
CA THR A 27 -27.14 -2.92 39.52
C THR A 27 -28.33 -2.28 38.80
N VAL A 28 -28.09 -1.73 37.60
CA VAL A 28 -29.16 -1.28 36.70
C VAL A 28 -29.52 -2.43 35.78
N SER A 29 -30.70 -3.02 35.95
CA SER A 29 -31.19 -4.09 35.08
C SER A 29 -32.28 -3.57 34.16
N LEU A 30 -32.11 -3.81 32.86
CA LEU A 30 -33.15 -3.54 31.87
C LEU A 30 -34.12 -4.73 31.79
N ALA A 31 -35.41 -4.44 31.67
CA ALA A 31 -36.41 -5.48 31.48
C ALA A 31 -36.15 -6.28 30.18
N GLY A 32 -36.55 -7.54 30.14
CA GLY A 32 -36.41 -8.38 28.94
C GLY A 32 -37.09 -7.72 27.73
N GLY A 33 -36.38 -7.60 26.64
CA GLY A 33 -36.83 -6.91 25.41
C GLY A 33 -36.56 -5.40 25.39
N ALA A 34 -36.07 -4.79 26.47
CA ALA A 34 -35.62 -3.40 26.45
C ALA A 34 -34.21 -3.30 25.84
N SER A 35 -33.97 -2.28 25.01
CA SER A 35 -32.66 -1.99 24.44
C SER A 35 -32.01 -0.81 25.15
N SER A 36 -30.70 -0.86 25.35
CA SER A 36 -29.92 0.30 25.82
C SER A 36 -29.37 1.07 24.61
N SER A 37 -29.71 2.36 24.51
CA SER A 37 -29.09 3.26 23.55
C SER A 37 -28.34 4.35 24.30
N GLY A 38 -27.07 4.57 23.98
CA GLY A 38 -26.25 5.63 24.60
C GLY A 38 -25.69 5.31 26.00
N PHE A 39 -25.96 4.15 26.59
CA PHE A 39 -25.24 3.67 27.79
C PHE A 39 -23.90 3.10 27.33
N GLY A 40 -22.83 3.78 27.68
CA GLY A 40 -21.49 3.47 27.23
C GLY A 40 -21.13 2.01 27.40
N ARG A 41 -20.92 1.33 26.30
CA ARG A 41 -20.24 0.03 26.26
C ARG A 41 -18.75 0.34 26.22
N SER A 42 -18.04 0.07 27.30
CA SER A 42 -16.59 0.05 27.25
C SER A 42 -16.13 -1.35 26.86
N GLY A 43 -15.65 -1.50 25.62
CA GLY A 43 -14.92 -2.70 25.19
C GLY A 43 -15.72 -3.86 24.62
N THR A 44 -17.07 -3.77 24.45
CA THR A 44 -17.87 -4.82 23.81
C THR A 44 -18.71 -4.26 22.66
N VAL A 45 -18.92 -5.08 21.63
CA VAL A 45 -19.79 -4.74 20.49
C VAL A 45 -21.15 -5.42 20.64
N ASP A 46 -22.15 -4.83 19.96
CA ASP A 46 -23.47 -5.42 19.80
C ASP A 46 -23.47 -6.32 18.56
N TRP A 47 -23.40 -7.64 18.78
CA TRP A 47 -23.34 -8.59 17.68
C TRP A 47 -24.67 -8.67 16.93
N GLN A 48 -24.64 -8.34 15.64
CA GLN A 48 -25.78 -8.32 14.73
C GLN A 48 -26.10 -9.75 14.25
N THR A 49 -26.74 -10.55 15.08
CA THR A 49 -27.03 -11.97 14.80
C THR A 49 -28.20 -12.17 13.84
N GLY A 50 -29.08 -11.18 13.68
CA GLY A 50 -30.28 -11.23 12.84
C GLY A 50 -30.02 -11.06 11.34
N ALA A 51 -28.79 -10.67 10.93
CA ALA A 51 -28.47 -10.38 9.52
C ALA A 51 -27.00 -10.70 9.22
N ILE A 52 -26.74 -11.95 8.84
CA ILE A 52 -25.42 -12.36 8.34
C ILE A 52 -25.12 -11.60 7.05
N LYS A 53 -23.93 -10.96 6.97
CA LYS A 53 -23.53 -10.14 5.83
C LYS A 53 -22.90 -11.01 4.75
N THR A 54 -23.46 -10.93 3.53
CA THR A 54 -23.00 -11.70 2.36
C THR A 54 -22.54 -10.81 1.20
N SER A 55 -22.56 -9.48 1.38
CA SER A 55 -22.15 -8.48 0.41
C SER A 55 -21.51 -7.29 1.14
N ASP A 56 -20.85 -6.42 0.38
CA ASP A 56 -20.21 -5.21 0.89
C ASP A 56 -21.18 -4.33 1.68
N PHE A 57 -20.71 -3.77 2.80
CA PHE A 57 -21.49 -2.88 3.65
C PHE A 57 -20.59 -1.93 4.46
N THR A 58 -21.21 -0.88 5.02
CA THR A 58 -20.56 0.00 5.98
C THR A 58 -20.97 -0.39 7.39
N ALA A 59 -19.98 -0.60 8.25
CA ALA A 59 -20.18 -0.93 9.65
C ALA A 59 -20.59 0.31 10.47
N ALA A 60 -21.38 0.11 11.50
CA ALA A 60 -21.72 1.13 12.48
C ALA A 60 -20.85 1.00 13.74
N ASN A 61 -20.58 2.15 14.39
CA ASN A 61 -19.88 2.15 15.66
C ASN A 61 -20.63 1.39 16.75
N GLY A 62 -19.93 0.56 17.49
CA GLY A 62 -20.49 -0.23 18.59
C GLY A 62 -21.06 -1.58 18.16
N GLU A 63 -21.00 -1.93 16.87
CA GLU A 63 -21.59 -3.15 16.34
C GLU A 63 -20.54 -4.19 15.96
N GLY A 64 -20.92 -5.48 16.07
CA GLY A 64 -20.18 -6.63 15.58
C GLY A 64 -20.97 -7.37 14.51
N TYR A 65 -20.29 -7.87 13.48
CA TYR A 65 -20.93 -8.49 12.32
C TYR A 65 -20.38 -9.88 12.03
N PHE A 66 -21.28 -10.78 11.69
CA PHE A 66 -20.95 -12.05 11.09
C PHE A 66 -20.96 -11.91 9.57
N VAL A 67 -19.84 -12.25 8.91
CA VAL A 67 -19.66 -12.11 7.47
C VAL A 67 -19.50 -13.50 6.84
N ASP A 68 -20.34 -13.81 5.88
CA ASP A 68 -20.27 -15.05 5.11
C ASP A 68 -19.69 -14.80 3.73
N VAL A 69 -18.48 -15.27 3.52
CA VAL A 69 -17.73 -15.16 2.25
C VAL A 69 -17.76 -16.46 1.44
N THR A 70 -18.75 -17.33 1.66
CA THR A 70 -18.86 -18.60 0.92
C THR A 70 -18.98 -18.35 -0.60
N SER A 71 -19.69 -17.32 -1.01
CA SER A 71 -19.97 -17.01 -2.43
C SER A 71 -19.00 -16.01 -3.06
N GLY A 72 -18.08 -15.41 -2.29
CA GLY A 72 -17.12 -14.41 -2.78
C GLY A 72 -16.59 -13.53 -1.66
N THR A 73 -15.69 -12.62 -2.01
CA THR A 73 -15.10 -11.65 -1.07
C THR A 73 -16.15 -10.63 -0.62
N VAL A 74 -16.02 -10.14 0.60
CA VAL A 74 -16.88 -9.08 1.16
C VAL A 74 -16.00 -7.98 1.75
N THR A 75 -16.35 -6.72 1.47
CA THR A 75 -15.74 -5.55 2.08
C THR A 75 -16.60 -5.00 3.20
N VAL A 76 -16.03 -4.96 4.40
CA VAL A 76 -16.61 -4.29 5.58
C VAL A 76 -15.96 -2.91 5.69
N THR A 77 -16.66 -1.88 5.30
CA THR A 77 -16.17 -0.50 5.37
C THR A 77 -16.34 0.06 6.77
N LEU A 78 -15.26 0.48 7.41
CA LEU A 78 -15.28 1.07 8.76
C LEU A 78 -16.00 2.44 8.74
N PRO A 79 -16.52 2.91 9.90
CA PRO A 79 -17.16 4.22 10.00
C PRO A 79 -16.27 5.36 9.51
N SER A 80 -16.84 6.33 8.79
CA SER A 80 -16.17 7.57 8.42
C SER A 80 -16.08 8.51 9.62
N SER A 81 -15.02 9.35 9.67
CA SER A 81 -14.83 10.35 10.73
C SER A 81 -14.99 9.77 12.16
N PRO A 82 -14.26 8.71 12.48
CA PRO A 82 -14.40 8.07 13.77
C PRO A 82 -13.84 8.95 14.90
N SER A 83 -14.33 8.75 16.12
CA SER A 83 -13.81 9.33 17.36
C SER A 83 -13.08 8.26 18.17
N ALA A 84 -12.11 8.68 18.99
CA ALA A 84 -11.39 7.78 19.89
C ALA A 84 -12.36 6.94 20.75
N GLY A 85 -12.13 5.63 20.81
CA GLY A 85 -13.00 4.67 21.47
C GLY A 85 -14.13 4.11 20.60
N ASN A 86 -14.30 4.55 19.35
CA ASN A 86 -15.20 3.86 18.42
C ASN A 86 -14.72 2.41 18.21
N ILE A 87 -15.66 1.48 18.12
CA ILE A 87 -15.37 0.05 18.09
C ILE A 87 -16.23 -0.65 17.04
N VAL A 88 -15.61 -1.57 16.29
CA VAL A 88 -16.28 -2.46 15.31
C VAL A 88 -15.66 -3.86 15.43
N ALA A 89 -16.47 -4.91 15.39
CA ALA A 89 -16.00 -6.27 15.32
C ALA A 89 -16.51 -6.99 14.07
N VAL A 90 -15.69 -7.90 13.54
CA VAL A 90 -15.99 -8.71 12.36
C VAL A 90 -15.59 -10.15 12.63
N SER A 91 -16.44 -11.10 12.27
CA SER A 91 -16.16 -12.54 12.41
C SER A 91 -16.50 -13.26 11.10
N ASP A 92 -15.59 -14.15 10.66
CA ASP A 92 -15.84 -15.07 9.55
C ASP A 92 -16.88 -16.14 9.96
N TYR A 93 -18.11 -15.97 9.48
CA TYR A 93 -19.24 -16.83 9.82
C TYR A 93 -19.08 -18.26 9.31
N ALA A 94 -18.72 -18.40 8.04
CA ALA A 94 -18.68 -19.70 7.36
C ALA A 94 -17.32 -20.41 7.44
N GLY A 95 -16.26 -19.76 7.91
CA GLY A 95 -14.90 -20.30 7.90
C GLY A 95 -14.34 -20.44 6.50
N LYS A 96 -14.50 -19.40 5.67
CA LYS A 96 -14.09 -19.37 4.27
C LYS A 96 -13.15 -18.23 3.92
N SER A 97 -12.73 -17.42 4.89
CA SER A 97 -11.89 -16.25 4.66
C SER A 97 -10.50 -16.57 4.11
N ALA A 98 -9.99 -17.79 4.30
CA ALA A 98 -8.75 -18.24 3.64
C ALA A 98 -8.91 -18.48 2.12
N THR A 99 -10.14 -18.60 1.63
CA THR A 99 -10.43 -18.77 0.19
C THR A 99 -10.97 -17.48 -0.40
N ASN A 100 -11.91 -16.86 0.28
CA ASN A 100 -12.55 -15.60 -0.11
C ASN A 100 -12.36 -14.59 1.02
N THR A 101 -11.42 -13.70 0.85
CA THR A 101 -10.99 -12.74 1.87
C THR A 101 -12.11 -11.81 2.32
N ILE A 102 -12.17 -11.51 3.63
CA ILE A 102 -12.92 -10.36 4.13
C ILE A 102 -11.98 -9.15 4.15
N THR A 103 -12.33 -8.12 3.41
CA THR A 103 -11.59 -6.86 3.38
C THR A 103 -12.16 -5.90 4.41
N ILE A 104 -11.31 -5.28 5.21
CA ILE A 104 -11.67 -4.21 6.15
C ILE A 104 -11.31 -2.88 5.51
N GLY A 105 -12.30 -2.19 4.98
CA GLY A 105 -12.15 -0.92 4.29
C GLY A 105 -11.93 0.23 5.29
N ARG A 106 -10.81 0.91 5.20
CA ARG A 106 -10.37 1.96 6.14
C ARG A 106 -11.19 3.25 6.11
N ASN A 107 -11.95 3.50 5.04
CA ASN A 107 -12.82 4.67 4.87
C ASN A 107 -12.15 6.03 5.22
N GLY A 108 -10.92 6.22 4.75
CA GLY A 108 -10.16 7.46 4.94
C GLY A 108 -9.30 7.54 6.21
N SER A 109 -9.53 6.67 7.21
CA SER A 109 -8.69 6.57 8.41
C SER A 109 -7.56 5.54 8.22
N ASN A 110 -6.49 5.61 9.00
CA ASN A 110 -5.47 4.57 9.01
C ASN A 110 -5.99 3.30 9.71
N ILE A 111 -5.37 2.17 9.41
CA ILE A 111 -5.49 0.92 10.16
C ILE A 111 -4.07 0.50 10.55
N GLU A 112 -3.80 0.28 11.85
CA GLU A 112 -2.46 -0.06 12.37
C GLU A 112 -1.37 0.93 11.93
N GLY A 113 -1.73 2.21 11.78
CA GLY A 113 -0.83 3.27 11.31
C GLY A 113 -0.68 3.39 9.79
N GLU A 114 -1.22 2.45 9.01
CA GLU A 114 -1.08 2.40 7.56
C GLU A 114 -2.33 2.94 6.83
N ALA A 115 -2.10 3.63 5.72
CA ALA A 115 -3.16 4.17 4.86
C ALA A 115 -3.69 3.10 3.87
N GLU A 116 -3.86 1.86 4.35
CA GLU A 116 -4.26 0.69 3.58
C GLU A 116 -5.44 -0.05 4.24
N ASN A 117 -6.16 -0.83 3.45
CA ASN A 117 -7.20 -1.71 3.96
C ASN A 117 -6.55 -2.93 4.62
N ALA A 118 -7.15 -3.42 5.71
CA ALA A 118 -6.76 -4.68 6.31
C ALA A 118 -7.56 -5.85 5.75
N THR A 119 -7.10 -7.07 5.99
CA THR A 119 -7.75 -8.29 5.54
C THR A 119 -7.89 -9.30 6.67
N ILE A 120 -8.92 -10.14 6.59
CA ILE A 120 -9.08 -11.37 7.36
C ILE A 120 -8.96 -12.52 6.38
N THR A 121 -7.89 -13.32 6.51
CA THR A 121 -7.53 -14.40 5.59
C THR A 121 -7.45 -15.76 6.29
N THR A 122 -7.74 -15.80 7.58
CA THR A 122 -7.76 -17.05 8.38
C THR A 122 -9.19 -17.49 8.63
N ASN A 123 -9.50 -18.75 8.31
CA ASN A 123 -10.83 -19.31 8.53
C ASN A 123 -11.25 -19.23 10.00
N ARG A 124 -12.51 -18.81 10.25
CA ARG A 124 -13.11 -18.65 11.58
C ARG A 124 -12.48 -17.55 12.43
N GLU A 125 -11.67 -16.71 11.84
CA GLU A 125 -11.08 -15.59 12.55
C GLU A 125 -12.14 -14.54 12.89
N ALA A 126 -11.97 -13.90 14.06
CA ALA A 126 -12.73 -12.73 14.48
C ALA A 126 -11.77 -11.65 14.94
N ARG A 127 -12.02 -10.39 14.52
CA ARG A 127 -11.22 -9.23 14.92
C ARG A 127 -12.11 -8.10 15.43
N THR A 128 -11.61 -7.41 16.44
CA THR A 128 -12.23 -6.20 16.97
C THR A 128 -11.27 -5.05 16.73
N TYR A 129 -11.77 -3.99 16.10
CA TYR A 129 -11.05 -2.76 15.80
C TYR A 129 -11.53 -1.65 16.72
N VAL A 130 -10.59 -0.94 17.33
CA VAL A 130 -10.85 0.27 18.13
C VAL A 130 -10.13 1.44 17.48
N TYR A 131 -10.84 2.53 17.24
CA TYR A 131 -10.21 3.77 16.77
C TYR A 131 -9.50 4.47 17.92
N VAL A 132 -8.22 4.74 17.77
CA VAL A 132 -7.37 5.35 18.80
C VAL A 132 -7.17 6.83 18.51
N ASP A 133 -6.60 7.17 17.38
CA ASP A 133 -6.26 8.54 16.99
C ASP A 133 -6.07 8.66 15.46
N GLY A 134 -5.66 9.84 14.98
CA GLY A 134 -5.42 10.07 13.56
C GLY A 134 -4.12 9.46 13.02
N THR A 135 -3.19 9.03 13.89
CA THR A 135 -1.90 8.44 13.51
C THR A 135 -2.03 6.94 13.32
N GLN A 136 -2.45 6.23 14.36
CA GLN A 136 -2.66 4.78 14.31
C GLN A 136 -3.98 4.41 13.64
N GLY A 137 -4.99 5.26 13.77
CA GLY A 137 -6.32 4.99 13.25
C GLY A 137 -7.03 3.88 14.01
N TRP A 138 -7.49 2.88 13.29
CA TRP A 138 -8.11 1.69 13.83
C TRP A 138 -7.06 0.64 14.20
N VAL A 139 -7.09 0.17 15.44
CA VAL A 139 -6.15 -0.85 15.96
C VAL A 139 -6.93 -2.09 16.38
N SER A 140 -6.43 -3.26 16.01
CA SER A 140 -7.04 -4.54 16.43
C SER A 140 -6.66 -4.86 17.89
N VAL A 141 -7.66 -5.21 18.73
CA VAL A 141 -7.46 -5.41 20.17
C VAL A 141 -7.78 -6.81 20.68
N TYR A 142 -8.55 -7.59 19.93
CA TYR A 142 -8.94 -8.96 20.29
C TYR A 142 -8.75 -9.87 19.08
N SER A 143 -7.50 -10.12 18.71
CA SER A 143 -7.14 -11.16 17.74
C SER A 143 -5.89 -11.86 18.24
N ASN A 144 -5.67 -13.09 17.81
CA ASN A 144 -4.41 -13.79 18.08
C ASN A 144 -3.25 -13.22 17.27
N GLU A 145 -3.54 -12.33 16.31
CA GLU A 145 -2.59 -11.70 15.41
C GLU A 145 -3.03 -10.24 15.16
N SER A 146 -2.08 -9.35 14.90
CA SER A 146 -2.36 -7.99 14.42
C SER A 146 -3.19 -8.02 13.14
N ALA A 147 -3.95 -6.96 12.87
CA ALA A 147 -4.64 -6.83 11.58
C ALA A 147 -3.63 -7.07 10.46
N THR A 148 -3.94 -8.01 9.57
CA THR A 148 -3.05 -8.30 8.44
C THR A 148 -3.22 -7.20 7.42
N ILE A 149 -2.23 -6.32 7.34
CA ILE A 149 -2.07 -5.43 6.19
C ILE A 149 -1.17 -6.19 5.23
N ASP A 150 -1.72 -6.56 4.08
CA ASP A 150 -0.94 -7.29 3.10
C ASP A 150 0.18 -6.41 2.53
N PRO A 151 1.39 -6.95 2.36
CA PRO A 151 2.44 -6.26 1.63
C PRO A 151 1.95 -5.88 0.24
N ALA A 152 1.90 -4.60 -0.06
CA ALA A 152 1.59 -4.11 -1.40
C ALA A 152 2.88 -3.70 -2.11
N PHE A 153 3.00 -4.10 -3.37
CA PHE A 153 4.14 -3.81 -4.23
C PHE A 153 3.74 -2.88 -5.37
N VAL A 154 4.73 -2.30 -6.02
CA VAL A 154 4.50 -1.43 -7.17
C VAL A 154 3.77 -2.19 -8.28
N ALA A 155 2.59 -1.67 -8.68
CA ALA A 155 1.89 -2.10 -9.88
C ALA A 155 2.12 -1.09 -10.99
N ALA A 156 2.66 -1.55 -12.12
CA ALA A 156 3.02 -0.67 -13.23
C ALA A 156 2.78 -1.33 -14.59
N SER A 157 2.72 -0.48 -15.61
CA SER A 157 2.61 -0.84 -17.02
C SER A 157 3.58 -0.02 -17.87
N GLY A 158 3.70 -0.35 -19.15
CA GLY A 158 4.60 0.27 -20.10
C GLY A 158 5.83 -0.61 -20.41
N GLY A 159 6.62 -0.15 -21.34
CA GLY A 159 7.74 -0.88 -21.92
C GLY A 159 7.40 -1.58 -23.23
N ASN A 160 8.44 -1.82 -24.05
CA ASN A 160 8.30 -2.57 -25.30
C ASN A 160 8.08 -4.07 -25.01
N THR A 161 8.64 -4.56 -23.89
CA THR A 161 8.41 -5.92 -23.38
C THR A 161 8.31 -5.90 -21.86
N THR A 162 7.58 -6.88 -21.33
CA THR A 162 7.52 -7.16 -19.90
C THR A 162 7.81 -8.63 -19.65
N ALA A 163 8.57 -8.92 -18.58
CA ALA A 163 8.87 -10.29 -18.16
C ALA A 163 8.71 -10.40 -16.64
N THR A 164 8.41 -11.61 -16.15
CA THR A 164 8.41 -11.93 -14.73
C THR A 164 9.57 -12.87 -14.44
N CYS A 165 10.36 -12.56 -13.43
CA CYS A 165 11.47 -13.39 -12.98
C CYS A 165 11.43 -13.51 -11.46
N GLY A 166 10.99 -14.66 -10.95
CA GLY A 166 10.67 -14.81 -9.52
C GLY A 166 9.62 -13.80 -9.10
N ASP A 167 9.91 -13.03 -8.07
CA ASP A 167 9.01 -11.99 -7.50
C ASP A 167 9.15 -10.63 -8.20
N PHE A 168 9.97 -10.54 -9.26
CA PHE A 168 10.21 -9.29 -9.97
C PHE A 168 9.48 -9.23 -11.29
N LYS A 169 8.87 -8.07 -11.57
CA LYS A 169 8.36 -7.71 -12.90
C LYS A 169 9.30 -6.73 -13.55
N ILE A 170 9.78 -7.10 -14.75
CA ILE A 170 10.76 -6.35 -15.52
C ILE A 170 10.07 -5.65 -16.68
N HIS A 171 10.22 -4.35 -16.79
CA HIS A 171 9.75 -3.52 -17.89
C HIS A 171 10.94 -3.06 -18.72
N THR A 172 11.02 -3.47 -19.99
CA THR A 172 12.12 -3.12 -20.88
C THR A 172 11.68 -2.10 -21.91
N PHE A 173 12.43 -1.00 -22.01
CA PHE A 173 12.25 0.07 -22.99
C PHE A 173 13.41 0.07 -23.97
N THR A 174 13.12 -0.14 -25.24
CA THR A 174 14.09 -0.07 -26.36
C THR A 174 13.87 1.17 -27.22
N GLY A 175 12.93 2.03 -26.84
CA GLY A 175 12.60 3.33 -27.42
C GLY A 175 11.92 4.20 -26.37
N PRO A 176 11.70 5.51 -26.68
CA PRO A 176 10.98 6.42 -25.79
C PRO A 176 9.59 5.87 -25.43
N GLY A 177 9.15 6.11 -24.19
CA GLY A 177 7.87 5.64 -23.69
C GLY A 177 7.54 6.18 -22.32
N THR A 178 6.57 5.57 -21.67
CA THR A 178 6.18 5.93 -20.29
C THR A 178 6.10 4.67 -19.43
N PHE A 179 6.80 4.69 -18.31
CA PHE A 179 6.58 3.73 -17.22
C PHE A 179 5.46 4.28 -16.35
N THR A 180 4.28 3.67 -16.41
CA THR A 180 3.09 4.14 -15.70
C THR A 180 2.86 3.32 -14.45
N VAL A 181 3.06 3.92 -13.29
CA VAL A 181 2.75 3.34 -11.99
C VAL A 181 1.27 3.60 -11.71
N SER A 182 0.48 2.54 -11.62
CA SER A 182 -0.96 2.61 -11.30
C SER A 182 -1.21 2.54 -9.79
N SER A 183 -0.33 1.87 -9.04
CA SER A 183 -0.34 1.80 -7.59
C SER A 183 1.10 1.75 -7.07
N ALA A 184 1.41 2.59 -6.10
CA ALA A 184 2.63 2.43 -5.33
C ALA A 184 2.43 1.29 -4.31
N GLY A 185 3.51 0.68 -3.86
CA GLY A 185 3.45 -0.26 -2.73
C GLY A 185 3.25 0.45 -1.40
N ASN A 186 3.23 -0.33 -0.32
CA ASN A 186 3.15 0.16 1.06
C ASN A 186 4.46 -0.11 1.83
N SER A 187 4.51 0.29 3.11
CA SER A 187 5.69 0.11 3.96
C SER A 187 6.04 -1.35 4.23
N LEU A 188 5.07 -2.27 4.14
CA LEU A 188 5.27 -3.72 4.31
C LEU A 188 5.74 -4.39 3.02
N GLY A 189 5.42 -3.81 1.86
CA GLY A 189 5.89 -4.23 0.55
C GLY A 189 7.07 -3.37 0.09
N SER A 190 6.92 -2.71 -1.05
CA SER A 190 7.93 -1.78 -1.57
C SER A 190 7.31 -0.77 -2.52
N ASN A 191 7.63 0.50 -2.33
CA ASN A 191 7.32 1.59 -3.26
C ASN A 191 8.56 2.02 -4.08
N TYR A 192 9.55 1.15 -4.18
CA TYR A 192 10.80 1.41 -4.90
C TYR A 192 10.91 0.57 -6.15
N VAL A 193 11.57 1.08 -7.17
CA VAL A 193 11.96 0.35 -8.37
C VAL A 193 13.46 0.41 -8.57
N ASP A 194 14.05 -0.73 -8.92
CA ASP A 194 15.43 -0.79 -9.38
C ASP A 194 15.48 -0.52 -10.88
N TYR A 195 16.61 -0.07 -11.35
CA TYR A 195 16.79 0.33 -12.75
C TYR A 195 18.13 -0.12 -13.32
N LEU A 196 18.12 -0.28 -14.63
CA LEU A 196 19.29 -0.37 -15.49
C LEU A 196 19.07 0.61 -16.66
N VAL A 197 19.90 1.65 -16.77
CA VAL A 197 19.81 2.68 -17.82
C VAL A 197 21.12 2.71 -18.59
N LEU A 198 21.04 2.43 -19.89
CA LEU A 198 22.15 2.43 -20.84
C LEU A 198 22.03 3.63 -21.76
N GLY A 199 23.09 4.43 -21.88
CA GLY A 199 23.20 5.47 -22.89
C GLY A 199 23.47 4.89 -24.28
N GLY A 200 23.11 5.59 -25.34
CA GLY A 200 23.44 5.22 -26.70
C GLY A 200 24.97 5.16 -26.90
N GLY A 201 25.49 4.16 -27.58
CA GLY A 201 26.89 4.09 -27.97
C GLY A 201 27.27 5.16 -29.00
N GLY A 202 28.52 5.62 -29.00
CA GLY A 202 29.06 6.50 -30.04
C GLY A 202 29.34 5.78 -31.34
N GLY A 203 29.31 6.50 -32.44
CA GLY A 203 29.69 5.97 -33.75
C GLY A 203 31.19 5.73 -33.84
N GLY A 204 31.60 4.64 -34.50
CA GLY A 204 33.01 4.40 -34.86
C GLY A 204 33.47 5.29 -36.03
N GLY A 205 34.72 5.67 -36.02
CA GLY A 205 35.32 6.42 -37.09
C GLY A 205 35.43 5.60 -38.39
N GLN A 206 35.76 6.25 -39.51
CA GLN A 206 35.91 5.61 -40.82
C GLN A 206 37.35 5.18 -41.03
N GLU A 207 37.52 4.09 -41.76
CA GLU A 207 38.82 3.53 -42.20
C GLU A 207 39.76 3.18 -41.00
N VAL A 208 40.88 3.87 -40.85
CA VAL A 208 41.90 3.63 -39.82
C VAL A 208 41.64 4.46 -38.54
N ALA A 209 40.40 4.78 -38.26
CA ALA A 209 39.96 5.58 -37.15
C ALA A 209 39.64 4.80 -35.88
N GLY A 210 39.40 5.48 -34.79
CA GLY A 210 39.05 4.88 -33.50
C GLY A 210 37.62 4.39 -33.41
N GLY A 211 37.38 3.41 -32.55
CA GLY A 211 36.01 2.98 -32.16
C GLY A 211 35.30 4.03 -31.35
N GLY A 212 33.97 4.03 -31.41
CA GLY A 212 33.12 4.86 -30.54
C GLY A 212 33.00 4.32 -29.11
N GLY A 213 32.70 5.17 -28.14
CA GLY A 213 32.46 4.82 -26.74
C GLY A 213 31.15 4.05 -26.55
N ALA A 214 31.09 3.15 -25.57
CA ALA A 214 29.92 2.29 -25.34
C ALA A 214 28.67 3.03 -24.81
N GLY A 215 28.81 4.26 -24.32
CA GLY A 215 27.75 4.95 -23.59
C GLY A 215 27.78 4.66 -22.09
N GLY A 216 27.06 5.46 -21.36
CA GLY A 216 26.98 5.36 -19.91
C GLY A 216 26.19 4.11 -19.47
N PHE A 217 26.51 3.62 -18.30
CA PHE A 217 25.82 2.53 -17.62
C PHE A 217 25.43 3.03 -16.24
N ARG A 218 24.14 2.95 -15.90
CA ARG A 218 23.62 3.28 -14.58
C ARG A 218 22.71 2.17 -14.11
N GLU A 219 22.95 1.69 -12.91
CA GLU A 219 22.10 0.67 -12.28
C GLU A 219 21.86 0.99 -10.82
N SER A 220 20.74 0.50 -10.28
CA SER A 220 20.52 0.41 -8.84
C SER A 220 20.39 -1.04 -8.41
N LYS A 221 20.78 -1.29 -7.18
CA LYS A 221 20.63 -2.57 -6.52
C LYS A 221 20.28 -2.32 -5.07
N ASN A 222 19.06 -2.62 -4.68
CA ASN A 222 18.68 -2.58 -3.28
C ASN A 222 19.31 -3.79 -2.54
N PRO A 223 20.22 -3.57 -1.59
CA PRO A 223 20.90 -4.67 -0.90
C PRO A 223 19.96 -5.54 -0.06
N SER A 224 18.78 -5.02 0.32
CA SER A 224 17.81 -5.75 1.13
C SER A 224 17.04 -6.83 0.36
N TYR A 225 16.91 -6.67 -0.96
CA TYR A 225 16.10 -7.57 -1.80
C TYR A 225 16.90 -8.27 -2.89
N ALA A 226 18.12 -7.84 -3.12
CA ALA A 226 18.88 -8.31 -4.26
C ALA A 226 19.67 -9.60 -3.94
N PRO A 227 19.58 -10.63 -4.78
CA PRO A 227 20.50 -11.73 -4.73
C PRO A 227 21.94 -11.25 -4.95
N SER A 228 22.92 -12.01 -4.48
CA SER A 228 24.34 -11.68 -4.62
C SER A 228 24.79 -11.83 -6.07
N TRP A 229 24.63 -10.82 -6.90
CA TRP A 229 25.31 -10.76 -8.20
C TRP A 229 26.39 -9.69 -8.21
N THR A 230 27.33 -9.81 -9.14
CA THR A 230 28.35 -8.79 -9.36
C THR A 230 27.71 -7.54 -9.96
N SER A 231 27.85 -6.42 -9.30
CA SER A 231 27.37 -5.12 -9.75
C SER A 231 28.51 -4.24 -10.26
N SER A 232 28.17 -3.20 -11.03
CA SER A 232 29.11 -2.16 -11.45
C SER A 232 29.72 -1.43 -10.24
N PRO A 233 30.98 -0.96 -10.31
CA PRO A 233 31.53 -0.06 -9.27
C PRO A 233 30.75 1.23 -9.08
N LEU A 234 29.88 1.61 -10.04
CA LEU A 234 29.04 2.80 -10.00
C LEU A 234 27.56 2.48 -9.65
N VAL A 235 27.29 1.30 -9.10
CA VAL A 235 25.94 0.92 -8.68
C VAL A 235 25.42 1.87 -7.58
N SER A 236 24.17 2.31 -7.74
CA SER A 236 23.47 3.00 -6.66
C SER A 236 22.89 1.97 -5.70
N THR A 237 23.12 2.14 -4.42
CA THR A 237 22.47 1.35 -3.35
C THR A 237 21.07 1.88 -3.02
N THR A 238 20.63 2.95 -3.71
CA THR A 238 19.32 3.57 -3.52
C THR A 238 18.49 3.36 -4.76
N SER A 239 17.39 2.64 -4.63
CA SER A 239 16.35 2.48 -5.64
C SER A 239 15.52 3.77 -5.79
N VAL A 240 14.79 3.92 -6.88
CA VAL A 240 13.94 5.10 -7.12
C VAL A 240 12.59 4.91 -6.41
N PRO A 241 12.22 5.79 -5.46
CA PRO A 241 10.88 5.78 -4.91
C PRO A 241 9.89 6.24 -5.98
N VAL A 242 8.76 5.55 -6.09
CA VAL A 242 7.72 5.85 -7.06
C VAL A 242 6.38 6.12 -6.39
N THR A 243 5.57 6.95 -7.05
CA THR A 243 4.18 7.23 -6.70
C THR A 243 3.29 6.88 -7.90
N ALA A 244 1.98 6.81 -7.71
CA ALA A 244 1.04 6.51 -8.80
C ALA A 244 1.00 7.65 -9.83
N GLN A 245 1.85 7.55 -10.86
CA GLN A 245 1.96 8.51 -11.96
C GLN A 245 2.72 7.90 -13.16
N GLY A 246 2.75 8.63 -14.27
CA GLY A 246 3.57 8.29 -15.42
C GLY A 246 4.99 8.86 -15.29
N TYR A 247 5.98 8.02 -15.50
CA TYR A 247 7.39 8.40 -15.57
C TYR A 247 7.86 8.31 -17.03
N PRO A 248 8.17 9.45 -17.67
CA PRO A 248 8.65 9.45 -19.05
C PRO A 248 10.03 8.78 -19.13
N ILE A 249 10.19 7.92 -20.14
CA ILE A 249 11.43 7.24 -20.46
C ILE A 249 11.98 7.77 -21.77
N THR A 250 13.24 8.18 -21.77
CA THR A 250 13.98 8.50 -22.98
C THR A 250 15.02 7.41 -23.19
N VAL A 251 15.05 6.82 -24.38
CA VAL A 251 16.11 5.89 -24.82
C VAL A 251 16.95 6.58 -25.87
N GLY A 252 18.21 6.80 -25.56
CA GLY A 252 19.18 7.45 -26.42
C GLY A 252 19.59 6.57 -27.58
N GLY A 253 19.47 7.09 -28.80
CA GLY A 253 19.95 6.44 -30.00
C GLY A 253 21.49 6.41 -30.05
N GLY A 254 22.05 5.41 -30.73
CA GLY A 254 23.48 5.37 -31.05
C GLY A 254 23.91 6.53 -31.95
N GLY A 255 25.17 6.91 -31.87
CA GLY A 255 25.79 7.89 -32.77
C GLY A 255 25.95 7.33 -34.17
N THR A 256 25.95 8.25 -35.15
CA THR A 256 26.22 7.89 -36.56
C THR A 256 27.63 7.35 -36.71
N ALA A 257 27.80 6.25 -37.45
CA ALA A 257 29.11 5.75 -37.84
C ALA A 257 29.81 6.68 -38.83
N GLY A 258 31.12 6.60 -38.93
CA GLY A 258 31.92 7.41 -39.83
C GLY A 258 31.44 7.36 -41.28
N GLY A 259 31.39 8.54 -41.89
CA GLY A 259 30.97 8.76 -43.29
C GLY A 259 31.22 10.19 -43.66
N PRO A 260 30.77 10.63 -44.87
CA PRO A 260 30.97 12.00 -45.35
C PRO A 260 30.39 13.10 -44.42
N SER A 261 29.42 12.72 -43.59
CA SER A 261 28.76 13.60 -42.60
C SER A 261 29.41 13.62 -41.21
N GLY A 262 30.53 12.90 -41.03
CA GLY A 262 31.24 12.83 -39.74
C GLY A 262 30.76 11.68 -38.85
N VAL A 263 31.35 11.62 -37.66
CA VAL A 263 31.08 10.63 -36.60
C VAL A 263 30.25 11.29 -35.51
N GLY A 264 29.21 10.66 -35.08
CA GLY A 264 28.27 11.18 -34.06
C GLY A 264 28.49 10.59 -32.68
N ASN A 265 28.24 11.40 -31.65
CA ASN A 265 28.09 10.92 -30.31
C ASN A 265 26.76 10.16 -30.15
N GLY A 266 26.72 9.18 -29.23
CA GLY A 266 25.47 8.61 -28.76
C GLY A 266 24.65 9.63 -27.95
N ASN A 267 23.36 9.39 -27.84
CA ASN A 267 22.44 10.23 -27.07
C ASN A 267 22.22 9.67 -25.66
N PRO A 268 21.88 10.51 -24.68
CA PRO A 268 21.60 10.05 -23.32
C PRO A 268 20.26 9.30 -23.24
N SER A 269 20.21 8.33 -22.32
CA SER A 269 18.97 7.72 -21.88
C SER A 269 18.59 8.24 -20.49
N VAL A 270 17.29 8.42 -20.25
CA VAL A 270 16.78 9.03 -19.00
C VAL A 270 15.61 8.24 -18.46
N PHE A 271 15.66 7.96 -17.15
CA PHE A 271 14.55 7.51 -16.33
C PHE A 271 14.46 8.37 -15.07
N SER A 272 13.36 9.09 -14.89
CA SER A 272 13.18 10.00 -13.76
C SER A 272 14.36 11.00 -13.66
N THR A 273 15.08 11.03 -12.57
CA THR A 273 16.29 11.84 -12.36
C THR A 273 17.58 11.16 -12.83
N ILE A 274 17.49 9.91 -13.28
CA ILE A 274 18.64 9.11 -13.65
C ILE A 274 18.95 9.35 -15.12
N THR A 275 20.14 9.88 -15.42
CA THR A 275 20.65 10.10 -16.77
C THR A 275 21.89 9.25 -17.00
N SER A 276 21.89 8.47 -18.07
CA SER A 276 23.02 7.75 -18.59
C SER A 276 23.48 8.41 -19.88
N THR A 277 24.69 8.96 -19.88
CA THR A 277 25.22 9.76 -21.00
C THR A 277 25.49 8.90 -22.24
N GLY A 278 25.37 9.49 -23.42
CA GLY A 278 25.81 8.82 -24.66
C GLY A 278 27.31 8.65 -24.73
N GLY A 279 27.74 7.66 -25.49
CA GLY A 279 29.14 7.40 -25.81
C GLY A 279 29.74 8.47 -26.76
N GLY A 280 30.99 8.78 -26.57
CA GLY A 280 31.72 9.69 -27.46
C GLY A 280 31.93 9.05 -28.84
N ALA A 281 31.94 9.88 -29.86
CA ALA A 281 32.30 9.49 -31.21
C ALA A 281 33.76 8.98 -31.30
N GLY A 282 34.03 8.06 -32.16
CA GLY A 282 35.40 7.62 -32.51
C GLY A 282 36.18 8.76 -33.17
N GLY A 283 37.50 8.77 -33.00
CA GLY A 283 38.36 9.75 -33.65
C GLY A 283 38.28 9.65 -35.19
N ALA A 284 38.38 10.78 -35.86
CA ALA A 284 38.53 10.80 -37.29
C ALA A 284 39.93 10.27 -37.67
N GLY A 285 39.99 9.29 -38.54
CA GLY A 285 41.25 8.90 -39.19
C GLY A 285 41.71 10.01 -40.16
N SER A 286 42.99 10.41 -40.06
CA SER A 286 43.56 11.26 -41.11
C SER A 286 44.18 10.32 -42.15
N PRO A 287 43.82 10.46 -43.45
CA PRO A 287 44.54 9.71 -44.44
C PRO A 287 46.00 10.18 -44.37
N ASN A 288 46.91 9.24 -44.22
CA ASN A 288 48.32 9.54 -44.38
C ASN A 288 48.52 10.05 -45.78
N THR A 289 48.86 11.37 -45.93
CA THR A 289 49.38 11.96 -47.15
C THR A 289 50.84 11.60 -47.30
#